data_744b070fff43df76980b699e37a81be2
#
_entry.id   744b070fff43df76980b699e37a81be2
#
_cell.length_a   1.000
_cell.length_b   1.000
_cell.length_c   1.000
_cell.angle_alpha   90.00
_cell.angle_beta   90.00
_cell.angle_gamma   90.00
#
_symmetry.space_group_name_H-M   'P 1'
#
loop_
_entity.id
_entity.type
_entity.pdbx_description
1 polymer ?
#
loop_
_entity_poly.entity_id
_entity_poly.type
_entity_poly.pdbx_seq_one_letter_code
_entity_poly.pdbx_strand_id
1 'polypeptide(L)'
;MKKFYLLVMLATFSNCSEDLSNNTPGFEALVNGKDWIAQSYNATIQNNQLSISGNNQLGTISIVIDSINVNSFELRSWSDDFAVFQDTIYYSTKNDGIGSIAFLSAGRIDINEINYFENSVSGHFYFECYDNSGLHVKNVSEGVFYRVPINTQD
;
A
#
# COMPACT_ATOMS: atom_id res chain seq x y z
N MET A 1 40.42 -34.49 44.68
CA MET A 1 39.60 -33.26 44.58
C MET A 1 39.37 -32.96 43.12
N LYS A 2 38.23 -33.36 42.57
CA LYS A 2 37.86 -33.10 41.14
C LYS A 2 36.96 -31.86 41.10
N LYS A 3 37.45 -30.80 40.55
CA LYS A 3 36.67 -29.57 40.32
C LYS A 3 35.72 -29.80 39.16
N PHE A 4 34.44 -29.86 39.46
CA PHE A 4 33.35 -29.94 38.48
C PHE A 4 33.03 -28.54 37.98
N TYR A 5 33.47 -28.20 36.77
CA TYR A 5 33.08 -26.95 36.12
C TYR A 5 31.70 -27.16 35.49
N LEU A 6 30.70 -26.65 36.19
CA LEU A 6 29.36 -26.52 35.68
C LEU A 6 29.35 -25.40 34.63
N LEU A 7 29.45 -25.78 33.34
CA LEU A 7 29.30 -24.87 32.22
C LEU A 7 27.81 -24.50 32.11
N VAL A 8 27.45 -23.37 32.71
CA VAL A 8 26.13 -22.78 32.53
C VAL A 8 26.09 -22.21 31.12
N MET A 9 25.53 -23.01 30.20
CA MET A 9 25.22 -22.55 28.85
C MET A 9 24.03 -21.59 28.97
N LEU A 10 24.35 -20.27 29.00
CA LEU A 10 23.34 -19.22 28.96
C LEU A 10 22.74 -19.21 27.56
N ALA A 11 21.66 -19.95 27.37
CA ALA A 11 20.87 -19.85 26.16
C ALA A 11 20.25 -18.45 26.13
N THR A 12 20.87 -17.56 25.39
CA THR A 12 20.26 -16.28 25.01
C THR A 12 19.11 -16.60 24.08
N PHE A 13 17.92 -16.74 24.66
CA PHE A 13 16.69 -16.63 23.88
C PHE A 13 16.68 -15.22 23.30
N SER A 14 17.06 -15.11 22.03
CA SER A 14 16.71 -13.94 21.26
C SER A 14 15.19 -13.92 21.23
N ASN A 15 14.61 -13.15 22.13
CA ASN A 15 13.23 -12.72 21.99
C ASN A 15 13.19 -11.97 20.67
N CYS A 16 12.73 -12.65 19.63
CA CYS A 16 12.11 -11.99 18.52
C CYS A 16 10.84 -11.38 19.14
N SER A 17 10.94 -10.17 19.62
CA SER A 17 9.77 -9.37 19.88
C SER A 17 9.18 -9.09 18.50
N GLU A 18 8.22 -9.91 18.08
CA GLU A 18 7.27 -9.45 17.11
C GLU A 18 6.66 -8.20 17.72
N ASP A 19 7.00 -7.05 17.13
CA ASP A 19 6.47 -5.78 17.57
C ASP A 19 4.95 -5.85 17.46
N LEU A 20 4.29 -5.98 18.61
CA LEU A 20 2.84 -5.85 18.74
C LEU A 20 2.35 -4.42 18.41
N SER A 21 3.25 -3.53 17.98
CA SER A 21 2.93 -2.21 17.44
C SER A 21 2.18 -2.28 16.10
N ASN A 22 2.21 -3.43 15.43
CA ASN A 22 1.59 -3.62 14.10
C ASN A 22 0.06 -3.74 14.10
N ASN A 23 -0.62 -3.57 15.21
CA ASN A 23 -2.09 -3.55 15.27
C ASN A 23 -2.67 -2.13 15.19
N THR A 24 -1.86 -1.13 14.94
CA THR A 24 -2.29 0.26 14.77
C THR A 24 -2.71 0.47 13.31
N PRO A 25 -3.91 1.02 13.07
CA PRO A 25 -4.32 1.39 11.73
C PRO A 25 -3.29 2.28 11.05
N GLY A 26 -3.01 2.04 9.77
CA GLY A 26 -1.97 2.76 9.07
C GLY A 26 -2.06 2.60 7.55
N PHE A 27 -1.36 3.49 6.85
CA PHE A 27 -1.19 3.44 5.41
C PHE A 27 0.23 3.92 5.09
N GLU A 28 1.05 3.03 4.53
CA GLU A 28 2.46 3.29 4.25
C GLU A 28 2.92 2.64 2.94
N ALA A 29 4.02 3.13 2.38
CA ALA A 29 4.64 2.61 1.18
C ALA A 29 6.08 3.11 1.05
N LEU A 30 6.81 2.61 0.05
CA LEU A 30 8.02 3.25 -0.47
C LEU A 30 7.67 3.98 -1.77
N VAL A 31 7.97 5.27 -1.86
CA VAL A 31 7.85 6.05 -3.08
C VAL A 31 9.25 6.36 -3.63
N ASN A 32 9.58 5.79 -4.78
CA ASN A 32 10.94 5.84 -5.35
C ASN A 32 12.01 5.39 -4.33
N GLY A 33 11.70 4.33 -3.55
CA GLY A 33 12.59 3.75 -2.54
C GLY A 33 12.74 4.57 -1.27
N LYS A 34 11.89 5.57 -1.03
CA LYS A 34 11.89 6.39 0.20
C LYS A 34 10.59 6.14 0.98
N ASP A 35 10.71 6.09 2.29
CA ASP A 35 9.56 5.92 3.17
C ASP A 35 8.51 7.00 2.95
N TRP A 36 7.27 6.55 2.80
CA TRP A 36 6.08 7.37 2.70
C TRP A 36 5.04 6.84 3.67
N ILE A 37 4.73 7.59 4.71
CA ILE A 37 3.77 7.22 5.75
C ILE A 37 2.67 8.27 5.74
N ALA A 38 1.42 7.83 5.58
CA ALA A 38 0.27 8.72 5.56
C ALA A 38 0.04 9.37 6.93
N GLN A 39 -0.21 10.66 6.93
CA GLN A 39 -0.65 11.43 8.10
C GLN A 39 -2.18 11.39 8.25
N SER A 40 -2.87 11.21 7.14
CA SER A 40 -4.31 10.98 7.10
C SER A 40 -4.63 9.94 6.02
N TYR A 41 -5.61 9.09 6.29
CA TYR A 41 -6.04 8.05 5.36
C TYR A 41 -7.51 7.71 5.59
N ASN A 42 -8.17 7.29 4.53
CA ASN A 42 -9.55 6.83 4.56
C ASN A 42 -9.85 5.94 3.36
N ALA A 43 -10.93 5.19 3.47
CA ALA A 43 -11.54 4.50 2.35
C ALA A 43 -13.01 4.94 2.21
N THR A 44 -13.54 4.87 1.00
CA THR A 44 -14.96 5.13 0.71
C THR A 44 -15.52 4.05 -0.20
N ILE A 45 -16.77 3.69 0.01
CA ILE A 45 -17.51 2.79 -0.87
C ILE A 45 -18.67 3.59 -1.45
N GLN A 46 -18.71 3.69 -2.78
CA GLN A 46 -19.78 4.34 -3.51
C GLN A 46 -20.03 3.61 -4.83
N ASN A 47 -21.28 3.31 -5.15
CA ASN A 47 -21.67 2.62 -6.40
C ASN A 47 -20.90 1.32 -6.67
N ASN A 48 -20.65 0.51 -5.64
CA ASN A 48 -19.86 -0.73 -5.69
C ASN A 48 -18.36 -0.52 -5.99
N GLN A 49 -17.87 0.71 -5.95
CA GLN A 49 -16.47 1.07 -6.12
C GLN A 49 -15.85 1.33 -4.75
N LEU A 50 -14.68 0.77 -4.49
CA LEU A 50 -13.87 1.04 -3.32
C LEU A 50 -12.73 1.99 -3.69
N SER A 51 -12.65 3.12 -3.00
CA SER A 51 -11.55 4.07 -3.10
C SER A 51 -10.79 4.10 -1.78
N ILE A 52 -9.47 3.93 -1.81
CA ILE A 52 -8.59 3.98 -0.64
C ILE A 52 -7.59 5.10 -0.87
N SER A 53 -7.44 6.00 0.10
CA SER A 53 -6.54 7.14 -0.04
C SER A 53 -5.74 7.39 1.23
N GLY A 54 -4.47 7.76 1.04
CA GLY A 54 -3.59 8.24 2.10
C GLY A 54 -2.86 9.50 1.64
N ASN A 55 -2.61 10.41 2.59
CA ASN A 55 -2.00 11.70 2.32
C ASN A 55 -0.93 12.03 3.34
N ASN A 56 0.17 12.64 2.89
CA ASN A 56 1.19 13.30 3.71
C ASN A 56 1.77 14.52 2.97
N GLN A 57 2.78 15.17 3.55
CA GLN A 57 3.42 16.36 2.95
C GLN A 57 4.16 16.06 1.63
N LEU A 58 4.49 14.80 1.34
CA LEU A 58 5.19 14.38 0.11
C LEU A 58 4.23 14.08 -1.04
N GLY A 59 2.94 13.94 -0.75
CA GLY A 59 1.92 13.67 -1.76
C GLY A 59 0.82 12.74 -1.27
N THR A 60 -0.11 12.46 -2.18
CA THR A 60 -1.27 11.59 -1.95
C THR A 60 -1.14 10.33 -2.78
N ILE A 61 -1.39 9.18 -2.17
CA ILE A 61 -1.64 7.91 -2.85
C ILE A 61 -3.15 7.67 -2.83
N SER A 62 -3.73 7.36 -3.99
CA SER A 62 -5.14 6.98 -4.11
C SER A 62 -5.26 5.76 -5.01
N ILE A 63 -6.04 4.78 -4.59
CA ILE A 63 -6.30 3.55 -5.33
C ILE A 63 -7.80 3.39 -5.46
N VAL A 64 -8.28 3.14 -6.67
CA VAL A 64 -9.70 2.97 -6.99
C VAL A 64 -9.87 1.61 -7.64
N ILE A 65 -10.76 0.80 -7.09
CA ILE A 65 -11.14 -0.51 -7.63
C ILE A 65 -12.65 -0.59 -7.80
N ASP A 66 -13.07 -1.14 -8.94
CA ASP A 66 -14.49 -1.28 -9.30
C ASP A 66 -15.10 -2.56 -8.70
N SER A 67 -14.79 -2.80 -7.43
CA SER A 67 -15.26 -3.94 -6.67
C SER A 67 -15.06 -3.73 -5.17
N ILE A 68 -15.87 -4.41 -4.34
CA ILE A 68 -15.76 -4.42 -2.88
C ILE A 68 -15.52 -5.85 -2.35
N ASN A 69 -14.72 -6.63 -3.07
CA ASN A 69 -14.43 -8.02 -2.72
C ASN A 69 -12.99 -8.18 -2.21
N VAL A 70 -12.81 -9.16 -1.33
CA VAL A 70 -11.47 -9.66 -0.96
C VAL A 70 -10.91 -10.41 -2.15
N ASN A 71 -10.01 -9.78 -2.88
CA ASN A 71 -9.38 -10.30 -4.10
C ASN A 71 -8.13 -9.49 -4.46
N SER A 72 -7.48 -9.89 -5.53
CA SER A 72 -6.37 -9.19 -6.17
C SER A 72 -6.85 -8.51 -7.44
N PHE A 73 -6.46 -7.25 -7.63
CA PHE A 73 -6.83 -6.43 -8.77
C PHE A 73 -5.59 -5.87 -9.46
N GLU A 74 -5.53 -5.95 -10.77
CA GLU A 74 -4.44 -5.40 -11.56
C GLU A 74 -4.70 -3.91 -11.86
N LEU A 75 -3.67 -3.11 -11.63
CA LEU A 75 -3.67 -1.66 -11.86
C LEU A 75 -2.89 -1.36 -13.15
N ARG A 76 -3.59 -1.26 -14.26
CA ARG A 76 -3.00 -1.06 -15.59
C ARG A 76 -3.74 0.01 -16.37
N SER A 77 -3.13 0.55 -17.42
CA SER A 77 -3.72 1.62 -18.22
C SER A 77 -5.07 1.25 -18.85
N TRP A 78 -5.29 -0.02 -19.14
CA TRP A 78 -6.55 -0.54 -19.73
C TRP A 78 -7.53 -1.15 -18.70
N SER A 79 -7.14 -1.28 -17.42
CA SER A 79 -8.03 -1.76 -16.36
C SER A 79 -8.97 -0.64 -15.91
N ASP A 80 -10.17 -0.95 -15.44
CA ASP A 80 -11.03 0.02 -14.75
C ASP A 80 -10.46 0.38 -13.38
N ASP A 81 -9.75 -0.55 -12.76
CA ASP A 81 -8.99 -0.34 -11.53
C ASP A 81 -7.72 0.47 -11.81
N PHE A 82 -7.43 1.44 -10.97
CA PHE A 82 -6.26 2.29 -11.14
C PHE A 82 -5.72 2.85 -9.83
N ALA A 83 -4.46 3.28 -9.86
CA ALA A 83 -3.82 4.01 -8.78
C ALA A 83 -3.25 5.34 -9.27
N VAL A 84 -3.15 6.26 -8.33
CA VAL A 84 -2.63 7.61 -8.53
C VAL A 84 -1.62 7.91 -7.44
N PHE A 85 -0.51 8.53 -7.82
CA PHE A 85 0.33 9.29 -6.92
C PHE A 85 0.29 10.77 -7.36
N GLN A 86 0.00 11.64 -6.42
CA GLN A 86 -0.06 13.07 -6.69
C GLN A 86 0.80 13.84 -5.68
N ASP A 87 1.84 14.48 -6.17
CA ASP A 87 2.56 15.55 -5.50
C ASP A 87 2.23 16.89 -6.19
N THR A 88 3.20 17.62 -6.69
CA THR A 88 2.98 18.77 -7.60
C THR A 88 2.57 18.34 -9.01
N ILE A 89 2.82 17.07 -9.36
CA ILE A 89 2.49 16.45 -10.64
C ILE A 89 1.53 15.28 -10.38
N TYR A 90 0.63 15.06 -11.32
CA TYR A 90 -0.31 13.95 -11.31
C TYR A 90 0.27 12.77 -12.07
N TYR A 91 0.43 11.62 -11.41
CA TYR A 91 0.86 10.35 -11.97
C TYR A 91 -0.26 9.33 -11.84
N SER A 92 -0.52 8.56 -12.88
CA SER A 92 -1.58 7.54 -12.87
C SER A 92 -1.14 6.27 -13.57
N THR A 93 -1.63 5.13 -13.10
CA THR A 93 -1.51 3.86 -13.81
C THR A 93 -2.38 3.83 -15.08
N LYS A 94 -3.24 4.82 -15.31
CA LYS A 94 -3.96 5.02 -16.58
C LYS A 94 -3.05 5.58 -17.67
N ASN A 95 -1.92 6.14 -17.34
CA ASN A 95 -0.92 6.65 -18.25
C ASN A 95 0.20 5.62 -18.42
N ASP A 96 0.69 5.49 -19.66
CA ASP A 96 1.86 4.69 -19.98
C ASP A 96 3.05 5.58 -20.28
N GLY A 97 4.26 5.05 -20.09
CA GLY A 97 5.50 5.73 -20.46
C GLY A 97 5.69 5.76 -21.96
N ILE A 98 6.33 6.82 -22.46
CA ILE A 98 6.68 6.96 -23.87
C ILE A 98 8.19 6.82 -24.08
N GLY A 99 8.59 6.21 -25.19
CA GLY A 99 9.99 6.00 -25.55
C GLY A 99 10.13 5.18 -26.84
N SER A 100 11.34 4.75 -27.15
CA SER A 100 11.61 3.83 -28.29
C SER A 100 10.92 2.48 -28.10
N ILE A 101 10.61 2.12 -26.86
CA ILE A 101 9.81 0.98 -26.44
C ILE A 101 8.73 1.55 -25.54
N ALA A 102 7.48 1.09 -25.70
CA ALA A 102 6.39 1.47 -24.82
C ALA A 102 6.65 0.89 -23.42
N PHE A 103 6.66 1.75 -22.41
CA PHE A 103 6.72 1.37 -21.01
C PHE A 103 5.30 1.39 -20.44
N LEU A 104 4.74 0.20 -20.22
CA LEU A 104 3.39 0.07 -19.70
C LEU A 104 3.40 0.28 -18.19
N SER A 105 2.45 1.05 -17.71
CA SER A 105 2.16 1.10 -16.26
C SER A 105 1.80 -0.29 -15.76
N ALA A 106 2.18 -0.59 -14.54
CA ALA A 106 1.92 -1.88 -13.92
C ALA A 106 1.68 -1.69 -12.42
N GLY A 107 0.79 -2.49 -11.88
CA GLY A 107 0.54 -2.50 -10.45
C GLY A 107 -0.47 -3.54 -10.06
N ARG A 108 -0.62 -3.71 -8.76
CA ARG A 108 -1.56 -4.63 -8.16
C ARG A 108 -1.95 -4.13 -6.79
N ILE A 109 -3.19 -4.35 -6.44
CA ILE A 109 -3.68 -4.25 -5.08
C ILE A 109 -4.30 -5.58 -4.66
N ASP A 110 -3.93 -6.04 -3.48
CA ASP A 110 -4.49 -7.22 -2.83
C ASP A 110 -5.32 -6.77 -1.63
N ILE A 111 -6.64 -6.91 -1.71
CA ILE A 111 -7.54 -6.70 -0.57
C ILE A 111 -7.53 -7.99 0.26
N ASN A 112 -6.98 -7.93 1.45
CA ASN A 112 -6.87 -9.08 2.35
C ASN A 112 -8.07 -9.23 3.26
N GLU A 113 -8.67 -8.09 3.66
CA GLU A 113 -9.80 -8.07 4.59
C GLU A 113 -10.68 -6.84 4.34
N ILE A 114 -11.99 -7.05 4.36
CA ILE A 114 -12.99 -6.00 4.51
C ILE A 114 -13.79 -6.35 5.76
N ASN A 115 -13.59 -5.59 6.82
CA ASN A 115 -14.24 -5.80 8.10
C ASN A 115 -15.46 -4.87 8.21
N TYR A 116 -16.64 -5.42 7.95
CA TYR A 116 -17.90 -4.66 8.02
C TYR A 116 -18.32 -4.31 9.43
N PHE A 117 -17.82 -5.01 10.44
CA PHE A 117 -18.13 -4.72 11.86
C PHE A 117 -17.36 -3.49 12.33
N GLU A 118 -16.09 -3.40 11.95
CA GLU A 118 -15.21 -2.26 12.30
C GLU A 118 -15.21 -1.17 11.23
N ASN A 119 -15.93 -1.37 10.13
CA ASN A 119 -15.91 -0.50 8.95
C ASN A 119 -14.48 -0.19 8.52
N SER A 120 -13.70 -1.21 8.22
CA SER A 120 -12.30 -1.05 7.85
C SER A 120 -11.88 -1.99 6.74
N VAL A 121 -10.81 -1.62 6.03
CA VAL A 121 -10.20 -2.40 4.96
C VAL A 121 -8.71 -2.52 5.17
N SER A 122 -8.15 -3.70 4.85
CA SER A 122 -6.71 -3.99 4.94
C SER A 122 -6.22 -4.71 3.70
N GLY A 123 -4.95 -4.45 3.34
CA GLY A 123 -4.34 -5.07 2.18
C GLY A 123 -2.95 -4.54 1.87
N HIS A 124 -2.47 -4.91 0.68
CA HIS A 124 -1.15 -4.54 0.17
C HIS A 124 -1.27 -4.05 -1.26
N PHE A 125 -0.30 -3.25 -1.69
CA PHE A 125 -0.26 -2.73 -3.05
C PHE A 125 1.14 -2.39 -3.52
N TYR A 126 1.29 -2.35 -4.81
CA TYR A 126 2.42 -1.72 -5.49
C TYR A 126 1.99 -1.24 -6.86
N PHE A 127 2.60 -0.20 -7.37
CA PHE A 127 2.35 0.25 -8.74
C PHE A 127 3.47 1.14 -9.27
N GLU A 128 3.59 1.15 -10.57
CA GLU A 128 4.38 2.10 -11.35
C GLU A 128 3.44 2.93 -12.21
N CYS A 129 3.55 4.23 -12.12
CA CYS A 129 2.64 5.16 -12.78
C CYS A 129 3.39 6.30 -13.45
N TYR A 130 2.81 6.81 -14.52
CA TYR A 130 3.40 7.87 -15.34
C TYR A 130 2.58 9.16 -15.27
N ASP A 131 3.27 10.28 -15.48
CA ASP A 131 2.60 11.57 -15.67
C ASP A 131 1.87 11.62 -17.01
N ASN A 132 1.11 12.67 -17.26
CA ASN A 132 0.36 12.81 -18.53
C ASN A 132 1.25 12.92 -19.76
N SER A 133 2.53 13.26 -19.60
CA SER A 133 3.49 13.29 -20.70
C SER A 133 4.10 11.92 -21.02
N GLY A 134 4.00 10.96 -20.09
CA GLY A 134 4.65 9.66 -20.15
C GLY A 134 6.18 9.70 -20.00
N LEU A 135 6.74 10.86 -19.65
CA LEU A 135 8.20 11.05 -19.52
C LEU A 135 8.70 10.88 -18.09
N HIS A 136 7.84 11.06 -17.10
CA HIS A 136 8.19 10.94 -15.70
C HIS A 136 7.41 9.78 -15.07
N VAL A 137 8.11 9.02 -14.23
CA VAL A 137 7.59 7.82 -13.56
C VAL A 137 7.68 7.97 -12.05
N LYS A 138 6.72 7.41 -11.36
CA LYS A 138 6.76 7.13 -9.91
C LYS A 138 6.63 5.63 -9.70
N ASN A 139 7.53 5.09 -8.90
CA ASN A 139 7.44 3.72 -8.41
C ASN A 139 6.96 3.76 -6.95
N VAL A 140 5.87 3.06 -6.69
CA VAL A 140 5.31 2.86 -5.36
C VAL A 140 5.38 1.37 -5.06
N SER A 141 6.13 1.00 -4.03
CA SER A 141 6.37 -0.39 -3.65
C SER A 141 6.16 -0.60 -2.15
N GLU A 142 6.07 -1.86 -1.75
CA GLU A 142 5.90 -2.28 -0.35
C GLU A 142 4.71 -1.58 0.33
N GLY A 143 3.68 -1.25 -0.44
CA GLY A 143 2.50 -0.57 0.06
C GLY A 143 1.67 -1.47 0.97
N VAL A 144 1.31 -0.95 2.14
CA VAL A 144 0.45 -1.60 3.13
C VAL A 144 -0.60 -0.60 3.59
N PHE A 145 -1.84 -1.03 3.62
CA PHE A 145 -2.91 -0.35 4.34
C PHE A 145 -3.55 -1.34 5.31
N TYR A 146 -3.63 -0.93 6.57
CA TYR A 146 -4.11 -1.77 7.64
C TYR A 146 -5.21 -1.08 8.41
N ARG A 147 -6.39 -1.71 8.48
CA ARG A 147 -7.58 -1.22 9.18
C ARG A 147 -7.92 0.24 8.83
N VAL A 148 -7.76 0.59 7.56
CA VAL A 148 -8.14 1.91 7.06
C VAL A 148 -9.66 2.07 7.18
N PRO A 149 -10.15 3.13 7.86
CA PRO A 149 -11.58 3.31 8.08
C PRO A 149 -12.33 3.54 6.78
N ILE A 150 -13.46 2.84 6.61
CA ILE A 150 -14.38 3.01 5.50
C ILE A 150 -15.46 4.01 5.90
N ASN A 151 -15.50 5.14 5.21
CA ASN A 151 -16.57 6.11 5.35
C ASN A 151 -17.66 5.80 4.32
N THR A 152 -18.81 5.31 4.78
CA THR A 152 -20.00 5.19 3.95
C THR A 152 -20.60 6.58 3.79
N GLN A 153 -20.65 7.09 2.56
CA GLN A 153 -21.43 8.28 2.28
C GLN A 153 -22.89 7.83 2.09
N ASP A 154 -23.76 8.27 2.99
CA ASP A 154 -25.22 8.12 2.89
C ASP A 154 -25.79 8.95 1.72
#